data_34bf2ff3b2723f63b03bda2def7f5b97
#
_entry.id   34bf2ff3b2723f63b03bda2def7f5b97
#
_cell.length_a   1.000
_cell.length_b   1.000
_cell.length_c   1.000
_cell.angle_alpha   90.00
_cell.angle_beta   90.00
_cell.angle_gamma   90.00
#
_symmetry.space_group_name_H-M   'P 1'
#
loop_
_entity.id
_entity.type
_entity.pdbx_description
1 polymer ?
#
loop_
_entity_poly.entity_id
_entity_poly.type
_entity_poly.pdbx_seq_one_letter_code
_entity_poly.pdbx_strand_id
1 'polypeptide(L)'
;MICRGSSDEKRKEKRIPYVRSRYYREEEKPAGYRRVEAGFGLLEKNTLFHQLDGYITAKPSHLNAKGSLACVMKDGNIYVNMRANLSPEQWCYVMAHNLLHLAFGHFDKASIPSDCEFVPALWNKACDIYITRFLYDIRLGEPICADPAEAYPIKLNSEQKIYEYLLKHQDNGAQICGTNSEKLKDMIGVERPIVYKKGERNAYAEKFSYAVTHSIKSALCDAGGYDLKTKKNTVIIILLEFGMANAI
;
A
#
# COMPACT_ATOMS: atom_id res chain seq x y z
N MET A 1 26.77 42.41 27.01
CA MET A 1 26.40 40.98 27.05
C MET A 1 25.13 40.85 26.23
N ILE A 2 25.26 40.45 24.96
CA ILE A 2 24.17 40.43 24.00
C ILE A 2 23.85 38.96 23.73
N CYS A 3 22.71 38.51 24.25
CA CYS A 3 22.17 37.18 23.96
C CYS A 3 21.59 37.20 22.54
N ARG A 4 22.21 36.49 21.63
CA ARG A 4 21.66 36.21 20.31
C ARG A 4 20.62 35.10 20.45
N GLY A 5 19.36 35.48 20.22
CA GLY A 5 18.28 34.53 20.05
C GLY A 5 18.49 33.68 18.76
N SER A 6 18.59 32.39 18.96
CA SER A 6 18.53 31.40 17.87
C SER A 6 17.08 31.35 17.37
N SER A 7 16.87 31.88 16.19
CA SER A 7 15.62 31.69 15.43
C SER A 7 15.68 30.33 14.75
N ASP A 8 15.21 29.31 15.45
CA ASP A 8 14.80 28.04 14.81
C ASP A 8 13.54 28.30 13.96
N GLU A 9 13.75 28.83 12.78
CA GLU A 9 12.77 28.74 11.70
C GLU A 9 12.65 27.26 11.32
N LYS A 10 11.72 26.57 11.98
CA LYS A 10 11.22 25.27 11.53
C LYS A 10 10.71 25.46 10.09
N ARG A 11 11.55 25.06 9.16
CA ARG A 11 11.18 24.91 7.74
C ARG A 11 9.96 24.01 7.70
N LYS A 12 8.77 24.62 7.64
CA LYS A 12 7.54 23.90 7.31
C LYS A 12 7.72 23.41 5.88
N GLU A 13 8.19 22.18 5.71
CA GLU A 13 8.09 21.51 4.43
C GLU A 13 6.64 21.62 3.99
N LYS A 14 6.42 22.39 2.94
CA LYS A 14 5.10 22.49 2.32
C LYS A 14 4.80 21.09 1.78
N ARG A 15 3.96 20.36 2.51
CA ARG A 15 3.36 19.12 2.01
C ARG A 15 2.74 19.45 0.66
N ILE A 16 3.29 18.86 -0.39
CA ILE A 16 2.69 18.98 -1.72
C ILE A 16 1.54 17.98 -1.71
N PRO A 17 0.28 18.43 -1.74
CA PRO A 17 -0.83 17.48 -1.81
C PRO A 17 -0.66 16.63 -3.05
N TYR A 18 -0.78 15.34 -2.87
CA TYR A 18 -0.48 14.25 -3.77
C TYR A 18 -1.04 14.39 -5.19
N VAL A 19 -2.20 14.99 -5.35
CA VAL A 19 -2.88 15.20 -6.63
C VAL A 19 -2.96 16.68 -6.99
N ARG A 20 -2.06 17.55 -6.49
CA ARG A 20 -2.02 18.91 -7.01
C ARG A 20 -1.48 18.90 -8.43
N SER A 21 -2.40 19.12 -9.32
CA SER A 21 -2.28 19.12 -10.74
C SER A 21 -1.13 19.99 -11.26
N ARG A 22 0.03 19.37 -11.49
CA ARG A 22 0.95 19.89 -12.51
C ARG A 22 0.40 19.70 -13.92
N TYR A 23 -0.67 18.90 -14.08
CA TYR A 23 -1.19 18.44 -15.38
C TYR A 23 -2.51 19.08 -15.80
N TYR A 24 -3.33 19.54 -14.86
CA TYR A 24 -4.64 20.11 -15.18
C TYR A 24 -4.93 21.32 -14.30
N ARG A 25 -5.50 22.39 -14.90
CA ARG A 25 -6.15 23.44 -14.12
C ARG A 25 -7.41 22.86 -13.47
N GLU A 26 -7.85 23.42 -12.34
CA GLU A 26 -8.99 22.88 -11.57
C GLU A 26 -10.24 22.69 -12.42
N GLU A 27 -10.48 23.63 -13.34
CA GLU A 27 -11.61 23.64 -14.28
C GLU A 27 -11.49 22.59 -15.40
N GLU A 28 -10.27 22.14 -15.70
CA GLU A 28 -9.94 21.22 -16.80
C GLU A 28 -9.79 19.77 -16.33
N LYS A 29 -9.93 19.50 -15.02
CA LYS A 29 -9.76 18.14 -14.47
C LYS A 29 -10.82 17.19 -15.04
N PRO A 30 -10.42 16.12 -15.74
CA PRO A 30 -11.35 15.09 -16.20
C PRO A 30 -12.10 14.43 -15.04
N ALA A 31 -13.30 13.93 -15.29
CA ALA A 31 -14.09 13.24 -14.26
C ALA A 31 -13.33 12.05 -13.62
N GLY A 32 -12.53 11.32 -14.40
CA GLY A 32 -11.67 10.25 -13.90
C GLY A 32 -10.62 10.74 -12.91
N TYR A 33 -10.00 11.90 -13.18
CA TYR A 33 -9.02 12.50 -12.27
C TYR A 33 -9.66 12.88 -10.93
N ARG A 34 -10.86 13.51 -10.96
CA ARG A 34 -11.58 13.88 -9.73
C ARG A 34 -11.94 12.66 -8.87
N ARG A 35 -12.29 11.53 -9.49
CA ARG A 35 -12.59 10.30 -8.76
C ARG A 35 -11.33 9.72 -8.07
N VAL A 36 -10.21 9.69 -8.78
CA VAL A 36 -8.92 9.28 -8.18
C VAL A 36 -8.53 10.20 -7.03
N GLU A 37 -8.66 11.53 -7.22
CA GLU A 37 -8.39 12.54 -6.19
C GLU A 37 -9.28 12.37 -4.95
N ALA A 38 -10.56 12.10 -5.16
CA ALA A 38 -11.51 11.84 -4.07
C ALA A 38 -11.15 10.55 -3.32
N GLY A 39 -10.81 9.48 -4.04
CA GLY A 39 -10.36 8.22 -3.43
C GLY A 39 -9.09 8.38 -2.62
N PHE A 40 -8.14 9.16 -3.13
CA PHE A 40 -6.93 9.49 -2.39
C PHE A 40 -7.24 10.32 -1.14
N GLY A 41 -8.15 11.29 -1.21
CA GLY A 41 -8.59 12.06 -0.05
C GLY A 41 -9.27 11.20 1.04
N LEU A 42 -9.87 10.06 0.69
CA LEU A 42 -10.32 9.08 1.67
C LEU A 42 -9.14 8.35 2.32
N LEU A 43 -8.14 8.00 1.55
CA LEU A 43 -6.93 7.34 2.04
C LEU A 43 -6.13 8.23 3.01
N GLU A 44 -5.97 9.51 2.69
CA GLU A 44 -5.28 10.50 3.56
C GLU A 44 -5.92 10.64 4.94
N LYS A 45 -7.22 10.40 5.05
CA LYS A 45 -7.93 10.43 6.33
C LYS A 45 -7.72 9.18 7.18
N ASN A 46 -7.18 8.12 6.60
CA ASN A 46 -6.90 6.88 7.32
C ASN A 46 -5.57 6.99 8.07
N THR A 47 -5.58 6.69 9.37
CA THR A 47 -4.42 6.85 10.25
C THR A 47 -3.20 6.02 9.84
N LEU A 48 -3.40 4.87 9.19
CA LEU A 48 -2.31 4.00 8.72
C LEU A 48 -1.61 4.58 7.49
N PHE A 49 -2.33 5.30 6.63
CA PHE A 49 -1.83 5.76 5.33
C PHE A 49 -1.44 7.24 5.32
N HIS A 50 -1.93 8.03 6.26
CA HIS A 50 -1.67 9.47 6.35
C HIS A 50 -0.17 9.83 6.33
N GLN A 51 0.69 8.99 6.89
CA GLN A 51 2.13 9.23 6.93
C GLN A 51 2.82 8.95 5.59
N LEU A 52 2.15 8.27 4.66
CA LEU A 52 2.70 7.87 3.36
C LEU A 52 2.40 8.87 2.24
N ASP A 53 1.45 9.78 2.44
CA ASP A 53 0.92 10.68 1.42
C ASP A 53 1.96 11.58 0.74
N GLY A 54 2.94 12.07 1.48
CA GLY A 54 3.97 12.98 0.97
C GLY A 54 5.06 12.34 0.10
N TYR A 55 5.03 11.01 -0.10
CA TYR A 55 6.12 10.23 -0.73
C TYR A 55 5.72 9.58 -2.04
N ILE A 56 4.49 9.69 -2.43
CA ILE A 56 3.95 9.05 -3.61
C ILE A 56 3.47 10.07 -4.63
N THR A 57 3.49 9.70 -5.88
CA THR A 57 3.01 10.55 -6.98
C THR A 57 2.09 9.73 -7.89
N ALA A 58 0.79 10.06 -7.93
CA ALA A 58 -0.10 9.50 -8.94
C ALA A 58 0.14 10.18 -10.29
N LYS A 59 0.34 9.39 -11.30
CA LYS A 59 0.52 9.85 -12.68
C LYS A 59 -0.55 9.25 -13.57
N PRO A 60 -1.16 10.05 -14.47
CA PRO A 60 -2.00 9.49 -15.51
C PRO A 60 -1.22 8.44 -16.30
N SER A 61 -1.81 7.29 -16.48
CA SER A 61 -1.18 6.20 -17.23
C SER A 61 -1.72 6.14 -18.65
N HIS A 62 -0.82 5.88 -19.58
CA HIS A 62 -1.16 5.41 -20.91
C HIS A 62 -1.31 3.88 -20.96
N LEU A 63 -1.31 3.21 -19.82
CA LEU A 63 -1.58 1.79 -19.70
C LEU A 63 -3.04 1.51 -20.13
N ASN A 64 -3.24 1.41 -21.44
CA ASN A 64 -4.54 1.21 -22.07
C ASN A 64 -4.95 -0.28 -22.11
N ALA A 65 -4.28 -1.15 -21.37
CA ALA A 65 -4.68 -2.54 -21.32
C ALA A 65 -6.05 -2.67 -20.64
N LYS A 66 -6.97 -3.39 -21.26
CA LYS A 66 -8.28 -3.67 -20.69
C LYS A 66 -8.11 -4.32 -19.31
N GLY A 67 -8.71 -3.73 -18.29
CA GLY A 67 -8.64 -4.23 -16.91
C GLY A 67 -7.49 -3.66 -16.07
N SER A 68 -6.56 -2.89 -16.65
CA SER A 68 -5.53 -2.22 -15.86
C SER A 68 -6.09 -1.00 -15.16
N LEU A 69 -5.94 -0.93 -13.83
CA LEU A 69 -6.38 0.19 -12.99
C LEU A 69 -5.20 1.04 -12.55
N ALA A 70 -4.20 0.43 -11.93
CA ALA A 70 -3.01 1.09 -11.45
C ALA A 70 -1.81 0.13 -11.43
N CYS A 71 -0.60 0.69 -11.34
CA CYS A 71 0.63 -0.01 -11.03
C CYS A 71 1.59 0.92 -10.30
N VAL A 72 2.51 0.35 -9.53
CA VAL A 72 3.48 1.07 -8.71
C VAL A 72 4.90 0.76 -9.13
N MET A 73 5.76 1.76 -9.07
CA MET A 73 7.21 1.61 -9.21
C MET A 73 7.89 1.76 -7.85
N LYS A 74 9.07 1.18 -7.72
CA LYS A 74 9.89 1.22 -6.50
C LYS A 74 10.27 2.63 -6.01
N ASP A 75 10.17 3.65 -6.86
CA ASP A 75 10.44 5.06 -6.54
C ASP A 75 9.21 5.80 -6.00
N GLY A 76 8.09 5.09 -5.75
CA GLY A 76 6.85 5.66 -5.24
C GLY A 76 5.92 6.26 -6.30
N ASN A 77 6.28 6.18 -7.58
CA ASN A 77 5.36 6.58 -8.64
C ASN A 77 4.26 5.53 -8.81
N ILE A 78 2.99 5.95 -8.69
CA ILE A 78 1.83 5.13 -8.98
C ILE A 78 1.20 5.64 -10.27
N TYR A 79 1.10 4.77 -11.26
CA TYR A 79 0.46 5.08 -12.53
C TYR A 79 -0.98 4.61 -12.49
N VAL A 80 -1.92 5.50 -12.79
CA VAL A 80 -3.36 5.25 -12.68
C VAL A 80 -4.06 5.40 -14.03
N ASN A 81 -4.98 4.50 -14.31
CA ASN A 81 -5.83 4.58 -15.49
C ASN A 81 -7.02 5.51 -15.24
N MET A 82 -6.89 6.77 -15.62
CA MET A 82 -7.93 7.78 -15.44
C MET A 82 -9.25 7.50 -16.20
N ARG A 83 -9.25 6.51 -17.11
CA ARG A 83 -10.46 6.10 -17.85
C ARG A 83 -11.26 5.03 -17.10
N ALA A 84 -10.70 4.42 -16.06
CA ALA A 84 -11.43 3.45 -15.26
C ALA A 84 -12.59 4.13 -14.52
N ASN A 85 -13.76 3.50 -14.60
CA ASN A 85 -14.98 4.02 -13.99
C ASN A 85 -15.19 3.41 -12.60
N LEU A 86 -14.32 3.77 -11.65
CA LEU A 86 -14.39 3.34 -10.26
C LEU A 86 -15.01 4.43 -9.38
N SER A 87 -15.64 4.01 -8.26
CA SER A 87 -16.05 4.91 -7.19
C SER A 87 -14.86 5.50 -6.44
N PRO A 88 -15.00 6.58 -5.67
CA PRO A 88 -13.94 7.06 -4.79
C PRO A 88 -13.47 5.99 -3.79
N GLU A 89 -14.36 5.16 -3.27
CA GLU A 89 -14.07 4.08 -2.34
C GLU A 89 -13.24 2.97 -2.99
N GLN A 90 -13.55 2.62 -4.24
CA GLN A 90 -12.75 1.69 -5.04
C GLN A 90 -11.38 2.27 -5.37
N TRP A 91 -11.29 3.56 -5.69
CA TRP A 91 -10.00 4.23 -5.87
C TRP A 91 -9.18 4.29 -4.58
N CYS A 92 -9.83 4.49 -3.43
CA CYS A 92 -9.17 4.40 -2.12
C CYS A 92 -8.52 3.03 -1.94
N TYR A 93 -9.25 1.95 -2.23
CA TYR A 93 -8.74 0.58 -2.20
C TYR A 93 -7.55 0.38 -3.16
N VAL A 94 -7.68 0.78 -4.43
CA VAL A 94 -6.63 0.64 -5.46
C VAL A 94 -5.36 1.39 -5.06
N MET A 95 -5.49 2.60 -4.53
CA MET A 95 -4.34 3.40 -4.09
C MET A 95 -3.68 2.79 -2.85
N ALA A 96 -4.47 2.32 -1.87
CA ALA A 96 -3.96 1.62 -0.70
C ALA A 96 -3.18 0.36 -1.09
N HIS A 97 -3.72 -0.44 -2.02
CA HIS A 97 -3.08 -1.64 -2.53
C HIS A 97 -1.68 -1.34 -3.10
N ASN A 98 -1.59 -0.36 -3.99
CA ASN A 98 -0.31 0.02 -4.59
C ASN A 98 0.69 0.58 -3.57
N LEU A 99 0.21 1.34 -2.57
CA LEU A 99 1.05 1.84 -1.47
C LEU A 99 1.59 0.74 -0.59
N LEU A 100 0.81 -0.29 -0.33
CA LEU A 100 1.22 -1.40 0.52
C LEU A 100 2.35 -2.24 -0.12
N HIS A 101 2.47 -2.29 -1.45
CA HIS A 101 3.66 -2.87 -2.07
C HIS A 101 4.96 -2.17 -1.64
N LEU A 102 4.92 -0.85 -1.46
CA LEU A 102 6.07 -0.08 -0.98
C LEU A 102 6.25 -0.27 0.54
N ALA A 103 5.15 -0.18 1.29
CA ALA A 103 5.15 -0.24 2.75
C ALA A 103 5.57 -1.61 3.30
N PHE A 104 5.22 -2.70 2.62
CA PHE A 104 5.62 -4.06 2.98
C PHE A 104 6.98 -4.47 2.41
N GLY A 105 7.62 -3.58 1.64
CA GLY A 105 8.95 -3.81 1.10
C GLY A 105 9.00 -4.88 0.01
N HIS A 106 7.95 -5.02 -0.80
CA HIS A 106 7.87 -6.06 -1.83
C HIS A 106 8.90 -5.90 -2.95
N PHE A 107 9.51 -4.70 -3.08
CA PHE A 107 10.63 -4.43 -3.98
C PHE A 107 11.99 -4.70 -3.35
N ASP A 108 12.05 -4.97 -2.04
CA ASP A 108 13.31 -5.09 -1.31
C ASP A 108 13.91 -6.48 -1.52
N LYS A 109 15.21 -6.55 -1.80
CA LYS A 109 15.89 -7.84 -2.01
C LYS A 109 15.77 -8.76 -0.79
N ALA A 110 15.71 -8.19 0.41
CA ALA A 110 15.56 -8.95 1.65
C ALA A 110 14.20 -9.64 1.81
N SER A 111 13.15 -9.11 1.16
CA SER A 111 11.79 -9.68 1.20
C SER A 111 11.59 -10.81 0.19
N ILE A 112 12.40 -10.82 -0.87
CA ILE A 112 12.29 -11.80 -1.95
C ILE A 112 12.90 -13.14 -1.51
N PRO A 113 12.18 -14.28 -1.68
CA PRO A 113 12.73 -15.59 -1.38
C PRO A 113 14.05 -15.86 -2.09
N SER A 114 15.06 -16.36 -1.36
CA SER A 114 16.40 -16.68 -1.88
C SER A 114 16.61 -18.16 -2.10
N ASP A 115 15.76 -19.00 -1.51
CA ASP A 115 15.94 -20.45 -1.42
C ASP A 115 15.38 -21.21 -2.63
N CYS A 116 14.78 -20.50 -3.58
CA CYS A 116 14.19 -21.04 -4.78
C CYS A 116 14.39 -20.10 -5.98
N GLU A 117 14.17 -20.63 -7.19
CA GLU A 117 14.16 -19.79 -8.39
C GLU A 117 13.12 -18.68 -8.28
N PHE A 118 13.56 -17.43 -8.45
CA PHE A 118 12.68 -16.27 -8.35
C PHE A 118 11.86 -16.08 -9.62
N VAL A 119 10.54 -16.25 -9.52
CA VAL A 119 9.56 -16.00 -10.57
C VAL A 119 8.80 -14.71 -10.29
N PRO A 120 9.17 -13.57 -10.90
CA PRO A 120 8.59 -12.25 -10.59
C PRO A 120 7.07 -12.20 -10.70
N ALA A 121 6.45 -12.93 -11.61
CA ALA A 121 4.99 -12.97 -11.78
C ALA A 121 4.30 -13.64 -10.58
N LEU A 122 4.85 -14.75 -10.08
CA LEU A 122 4.31 -15.43 -8.91
C LEU A 122 4.56 -14.64 -7.62
N TRP A 123 5.70 -13.94 -7.52
CA TRP A 123 5.97 -13.04 -6.41
C TRP A 123 4.96 -11.89 -6.37
N ASN A 124 4.73 -11.20 -7.50
CA ASN A 124 3.69 -10.19 -7.59
C ASN A 124 2.33 -10.73 -7.11
N LYS A 125 1.92 -11.89 -7.63
CA LYS A 125 0.65 -12.52 -7.24
C LYS A 125 0.59 -12.84 -5.75
N ALA A 126 1.67 -13.36 -5.16
CA ALA A 126 1.72 -13.61 -3.72
C ALA A 126 1.56 -12.34 -2.89
N CYS A 127 2.21 -11.25 -3.31
CA CYS A 127 2.08 -9.94 -2.68
C CYS A 127 0.66 -9.39 -2.81
N ASP A 128 0.03 -9.52 -3.99
CA ASP A 128 -1.34 -9.08 -4.25
C ASP A 128 -2.34 -9.81 -3.35
N ILE A 129 -2.20 -11.13 -3.19
CA ILE A 129 -3.04 -11.94 -2.30
C ILE A 129 -2.88 -11.46 -0.85
N TYR A 130 -1.65 -11.26 -0.39
CA TYR A 130 -1.35 -10.81 0.96
C TYR A 130 -1.94 -9.42 1.25
N ILE A 131 -1.71 -8.46 0.35
CA ILE A 131 -2.27 -7.10 0.47
C ILE A 131 -3.79 -7.12 0.47
N THR A 132 -4.39 -7.88 -0.44
CA THR A 132 -5.85 -7.96 -0.56
C THR A 132 -6.47 -8.48 0.73
N ARG A 133 -5.93 -9.54 1.33
CA ARG A 133 -6.37 -10.04 2.62
C ARG A 133 -6.27 -8.98 3.71
N PHE A 134 -5.13 -8.30 3.78
CA PHE A 134 -4.92 -7.21 4.73
C PHE A 134 -5.97 -6.10 4.57
N LEU A 135 -6.24 -5.66 3.33
CA LEU A 135 -7.24 -4.62 3.06
C LEU A 135 -8.67 -5.05 3.40
N TYR A 136 -9.02 -6.32 3.15
CA TYR A 136 -10.30 -6.88 3.57
C TYR A 136 -10.45 -6.87 5.09
N ASP A 137 -9.42 -7.29 5.80
CA ASP A 137 -9.42 -7.35 7.26
C ASP A 137 -9.58 -5.98 7.91
N ILE A 138 -8.86 -4.96 7.40
CA ILE A 138 -9.00 -3.57 7.89
C ILE A 138 -10.22 -2.83 7.33
N ARG A 139 -10.92 -3.41 6.37
CA ARG A 139 -12.12 -2.84 5.71
C ARG A 139 -11.88 -1.45 5.14
N LEU A 140 -10.79 -1.29 4.41
CA LEU A 140 -10.43 -0.03 3.80
C LEU A 140 -10.90 0.05 2.34
N GLY A 141 -11.73 1.05 2.06
CA GLY A 141 -12.30 1.27 0.74
C GLY A 141 -13.31 0.20 0.33
N GLU A 142 -13.63 0.14 -0.96
CA GLU A 142 -14.49 -0.87 -1.56
C GLU A 142 -13.63 -1.82 -2.40
N PRO A 143 -13.55 -3.13 -2.08
CA PRO A 143 -12.76 -4.09 -2.84
C PRO A 143 -13.17 -4.18 -4.31
N ILE A 144 -12.17 -4.36 -5.18
CA ILE A 144 -12.35 -4.53 -6.63
C ILE A 144 -12.30 -6.00 -7.07
N CYS A 145 -11.99 -6.91 -6.17
CA CYS A 145 -11.90 -8.36 -6.38
C CYS A 145 -12.55 -9.09 -5.19
N ALA A 146 -12.78 -10.39 -5.32
CA ALA A 146 -13.28 -11.21 -4.23
C ALA A 146 -12.21 -11.44 -3.14
N ASP A 147 -12.65 -11.85 -1.95
CA ASP A 147 -11.74 -12.18 -0.85
C ASP A 147 -10.86 -13.38 -1.21
N PRO A 148 -9.54 -13.25 -1.23
CA PRO A 148 -8.64 -14.35 -1.54
C PRO A 148 -8.65 -15.45 -0.47
N ALA A 149 -9.18 -15.22 0.72
CA ALA A 149 -9.34 -16.24 1.75
C ALA A 149 -10.27 -17.38 1.29
N GLU A 150 -11.19 -17.14 0.34
CA GLU A 150 -12.04 -18.17 -0.26
C GLU A 150 -11.25 -19.12 -1.18
N ALA A 151 -10.17 -18.63 -1.81
CA ALA A 151 -9.39 -19.37 -2.81
C ALA A 151 -8.09 -19.95 -2.24
N TYR A 152 -7.53 -19.34 -1.21
CA TYR A 152 -6.22 -19.70 -0.66
C TYR A 152 -6.29 -20.04 0.83
N PRO A 153 -5.54 -21.06 1.32
CA PRO A 153 -5.54 -21.44 2.72
C PRO A 153 -5.19 -20.31 3.66
N ILE A 154 -5.99 -20.09 4.70
CA ILE A 154 -5.80 -19.01 5.70
C ILE A 154 -4.44 -19.09 6.41
N LYS A 155 -3.84 -20.29 6.50
CA LYS A 155 -2.52 -20.49 7.14
C LYS A 155 -1.34 -19.82 6.42
N LEU A 156 -1.56 -19.33 5.20
CA LEU A 156 -0.54 -18.60 4.44
C LEU A 156 -0.51 -17.15 4.93
N ASN A 157 0.19 -16.90 6.01
CA ASN A 157 0.23 -15.62 6.72
C ASN A 157 1.47 -14.75 6.39
N SER A 158 2.16 -15.04 5.28
CA SER A 158 3.22 -14.21 4.74
C SER A 158 3.32 -14.37 3.23
N GLU A 159 3.86 -13.38 2.55
CA GLU A 159 4.07 -13.38 1.09
C GLU A 159 4.94 -14.55 0.66
N GLN A 160 5.98 -14.89 1.45
CA GLN A 160 6.88 -16.00 1.17
C GLN A 160 6.13 -17.33 1.17
N LYS A 161 5.28 -17.58 2.18
CA LYS A 161 4.48 -18.82 2.26
C LYS A 161 3.47 -18.90 1.13
N ILE A 162 2.86 -17.78 0.76
CA ILE A 162 1.94 -17.72 -0.40
C ILE A 162 2.73 -18.03 -1.67
N TYR A 163 3.90 -17.42 -1.85
CA TYR A 163 4.76 -17.66 -2.99
C TYR A 163 5.18 -19.12 -3.12
N GLU A 164 5.63 -19.75 -2.05
CA GLU A 164 5.97 -21.17 -2.00
C GLU A 164 4.77 -22.06 -2.34
N TYR A 165 3.58 -21.69 -1.85
CA TYR A 165 2.35 -22.39 -2.18
C TYR A 165 2.05 -22.32 -3.67
N LEU A 166 2.12 -21.11 -4.27
CA LEU A 166 1.89 -20.90 -5.70
C LEU A 166 2.89 -21.67 -6.58
N LEU A 167 4.17 -21.71 -6.19
CA LEU A 167 5.18 -22.50 -6.86
C LEU A 167 4.86 -24.00 -6.86
N LYS A 168 4.44 -24.54 -5.71
CA LYS A 168 4.16 -25.99 -5.55
C LYS A 168 2.90 -26.42 -6.29
N HIS A 169 1.90 -25.56 -6.39
CA HIS A 169 0.59 -25.93 -6.95
C HIS A 169 0.41 -25.52 -8.40
N GLN A 170 1.46 -24.99 -9.06
CA GLN A 170 1.44 -24.51 -10.44
C GLN A 170 0.16 -23.71 -10.73
N ASP A 171 -0.08 -22.69 -9.89
CA ASP A 171 -1.34 -21.94 -9.89
C ASP A 171 -1.62 -21.33 -11.27
N ASN A 172 -2.57 -21.93 -11.97
CA ASN A 172 -2.95 -21.60 -13.35
C ASN A 172 -3.91 -20.40 -13.43
N GLY A 173 -3.87 -19.45 -12.48
CA GLY A 173 -4.49 -18.15 -12.67
C GLY A 173 -5.91 -18.02 -12.13
N ALA A 174 -6.34 -18.83 -11.17
CA ALA A 174 -7.56 -18.55 -10.45
C ALA A 174 -7.40 -17.23 -9.69
N GLN A 175 -8.29 -16.31 -9.92
CA GLN A 175 -8.51 -15.05 -9.23
C GLN A 175 -7.34 -14.03 -9.22
N ILE A 176 -7.61 -12.90 -9.86
CA ILE A 176 -6.75 -11.71 -9.86
C ILE A 176 -7.05 -10.92 -8.60
N CYS A 177 -6.05 -10.78 -7.72
CA CYS A 177 -6.14 -9.94 -6.53
C CYS A 177 -5.51 -8.56 -6.76
N GLY A 178 -4.77 -8.38 -7.86
CA GLY A 178 -4.06 -7.15 -8.16
C GLY A 178 -4.92 -6.05 -8.77
N THR A 179 -4.34 -4.88 -8.92
CA THR A 179 -4.96 -3.69 -9.52
C THR A 179 -4.64 -3.54 -11.01
N ASN A 180 -3.88 -4.47 -11.57
CA ASN A 180 -3.53 -4.49 -12.98
C ASN A 180 -4.12 -5.72 -13.69
N SER A 181 -4.03 -5.78 -15.02
CA SER A 181 -4.52 -6.94 -15.77
C SER A 181 -3.63 -8.16 -15.54
N GLU A 182 -4.16 -9.38 -15.80
CA GLU A 182 -3.43 -10.65 -15.64
C GLU A 182 -2.04 -10.67 -16.30
N LYS A 183 -1.90 -9.94 -17.40
CA LYS A 183 -0.64 -9.88 -18.18
C LYS A 183 0.31 -8.82 -17.68
N LEU A 184 -0.17 -7.87 -16.86
CA LEU A 184 0.59 -6.73 -16.39
C LEU A 184 0.63 -6.78 -14.86
N LYS A 185 1.83 -6.82 -14.33
CA LYS A 185 2.07 -6.82 -12.89
C LYS A 185 1.74 -5.47 -12.27
N ASP A 186 1.33 -5.45 -11.03
CA ASP A 186 1.16 -4.21 -10.25
C ASP A 186 2.50 -3.58 -9.93
N MET A 187 3.50 -4.40 -9.65
CA MET A 187 4.86 -3.96 -9.35
C MET A 187 5.71 -3.88 -10.62
N ILE A 188 6.06 -2.68 -11.04
CA ILE A 188 6.96 -2.46 -12.17
C ILE A 188 8.41 -2.41 -11.69
N GLY A 189 9.24 -3.29 -12.26
CA GLY A 189 10.69 -3.33 -11.99
C GLY A 189 11.06 -4.22 -10.79
N VAL A 190 10.18 -5.10 -10.34
CA VAL A 190 10.46 -6.08 -9.28
C VAL A 190 11.56 -7.09 -9.67
N GLU A 191 11.84 -7.26 -10.95
CA GLU A 191 12.95 -8.06 -11.49
C GLU A 191 14.34 -7.50 -11.09
N ARG A 192 14.37 -6.24 -10.67
CA ARG A 192 15.56 -5.54 -10.18
C ARG A 192 15.31 -5.01 -8.78
N PRO A 193 15.32 -5.88 -7.77
CA PRO A 193 14.97 -5.51 -6.41
C PRO A 193 15.94 -4.47 -5.82
N ILE A 194 15.46 -3.75 -4.81
CA ILE A 194 16.25 -2.75 -4.11
C ILE A 194 17.20 -3.46 -3.14
N VAL A 195 18.47 -3.08 -3.21
CA VAL A 195 19.50 -3.49 -2.24
C VAL A 195 19.91 -2.25 -1.47
N TYR A 196 19.62 -2.21 -0.19
CA TYR A 196 19.99 -1.10 0.68
C TYR A 196 21.44 -1.23 1.14
N LYS A 197 22.15 -0.11 1.17
CA LYS A 197 23.47 -0.04 1.80
C LYS A 197 23.35 -0.11 3.32
N LYS A 198 24.47 -0.39 4.00
CA LYS A 198 24.50 -0.43 5.46
C LYS A 198 23.98 0.91 6.03
N GLY A 199 22.90 0.84 6.80
CA GLY A 199 22.26 2.00 7.42
C GLY A 199 21.12 2.64 6.59
N GLU A 200 20.95 2.25 5.32
CA GLU A 200 19.78 2.63 4.53
C GLU A 200 18.61 1.69 4.82
N ARG A 201 17.40 2.22 4.75
CA ARG A 201 16.16 1.47 4.99
C ARG A 201 15.06 1.90 4.02
N ASN A 202 14.04 1.07 3.92
CA ASN A 202 12.83 1.40 3.18
C ASN A 202 12.02 2.47 3.94
N ALA A 203 12.03 3.70 3.44
CA ALA A 203 11.35 4.83 4.07
C ALA A 203 9.81 4.64 4.15
N TYR A 204 9.22 3.93 3.20
CA TYR A 204 7.79 3.63 3.24
C TYR A 204 7.47 2.63 4.35
N ALA A 205 8.28 1.57 4.48
CA ALA A 205 8.14 0.58 5.54
C ALA A 205 8.31 1.20 6.93
N GLU A 206 9.31 2.07 7.11
CA GLU A 206 9.51 2.77 8.39
C GLU A 206 8.32 3.65 8.76
N LYS A 207 7.77 4.41 7.80
CA LYS A 207 6.62 5.28 8.03
C LYS A 207 5.34 4.50 8.31
N PHE A 208 5.12 3.43 7.57
CA PHE A 208 3.97 2.57 7.80
C PHE A 208 4.06 1.90 9.19
N SER A 209 5.22 1.37 9.55
CA SER A 209 5.47 0.80 10.89
C SER A 209 5.25 1.82 12.00
N TYR A 210 5.69 3.07 11.81
CA TYR A 210 5.40 4.16 12.73
C TYR A 210 3.90 4.42 12.86
N ALA A 211 3.17 4.51 11.74
CA ALA A 211 1.73 4.72 11.73
C ALA A 211 0.97 3.60 12.44
N VAL A 212 1.36 2.34 12.19
CA VAL A 212 0.82 1.15 12.89
C VAL A 212 1.03 1.27 14.39
N THR A 213 2.28 1.51 14.82
CA THR A 213 2.62 1.61 16.24
C THR A 213 1.86 2.75 16.92
N HIS A 214 1.75 3.91 16.26
CA HIS A 214 1.02 5.06 16.79
C HIS A 214 -0.48 4.77 16.90
N SER A 215 -1.07 4.13 15.90
CA SER A 215 -2.48 3.74 15.90
C SER A 215 -2.80 2.76 17.02
N ILE A 216 -1.92 1.79 17.28
CA ILE A 216 -2.05 0.84 18.40
C ILE A 216 -1.97 1.57 19.73
N LYS A 217 -0.95 2.42 19.93
CA LYS A 217 -0.78 3.18 21.18
C LYS A 217 -1.98 4.10 21.46
N SER A 218 -2.46 4.84 20.45
CA SER A 218 -3.64 5.69 20.59
C SER A 218 -4.87 4.89 21.02
N ALA A 219 -5.11 3.74 20.38
CA ALA A 219 -6.26 2.92 20.69
C ALA A 219 -6.17 2.29 22.11
N LEU A 220 -4.98 1.94 22.57
CA LEU A 220 -4.76 1.46 23.95
C LEU A 220 -4.98 2.56 24.98
N CYS A 221 -4.54 3.79 24.71
CA CYS A 221 -4.75 4.94 25.59
C CYS A 221 -6.23 5.33 25.67
N ASP A 222 -6.95 5.34 24.54
CA ASP A 222 -8.37 5.70 24.47
C ASP A 222 -9.28 4.65 25.16
N ALA A 223 -8.82 3.40 25.26
CA ALA A 223 -9.64 2.29 25.76
C ALA A 223 -9.77 2.24 27.29
N GLY A 224 -8.96 2.98 28.06
CA GLY A 224 -9.03 3.04 29.54
C GLY A 224 -9.06 1.67 30.24
N GLY A 225 -8.81 0.61 29.52
CA GLY A 225 -8.92 -0.80 29.88
C GLY A 225 -9.49 -1.63 28.71
N TYR A 226 -9.00 -2.82 28.57
CA TYR A 226 -9.25 -3.76 27.46
C TYR A 226 -10.75 -4.04 27.20
N ASP A 227 -11.36 -3.32 26.28
CA ASP A 227 -12.57 -3.79 25.59
C ASP A 227 -12.23 -4.18 24.14
N LEU A 228 -11.95 -5.45 23.93
CA LEU A 228 -11.60 -6.05 22.64
C LEU A 228 -12.74 -6.08 21.60
N LYS A 229 -13.94 -5.56 21.94
CA LYS A 229 -15.12 -5.63 21.07
C LYS A 229 -15.33 -4.40 20.20
N THR A 230 -14.53 -3.35 20.35
CA THR A 230 -14.66 -2.13 19.53
C THR A 230 -13.96 -2.28 18.18
N LYS A 231 -14.43 -1.56 17.14
CA LYS A 231 -13.81 -1.54 15.81
C LYS A 231 -12.30 -1.17 15.83
N LYS A 232 -11.86 -0.32 16.78
CA LYS A 232 -10.44 0.04 16.96
C LYS A 232 -9.60 -1.16 17.38
N ASN A 233 -10.13 -1.99 18.27
CA ASN A 233 -9.43 -3.17 18.76
C ASN A 233 -9.33 -4.28 17.69
N THR A 234 -10.30 -4.36 16.78
CA THR A 234 -10.24 -5.29 15.63
C THR A 234 -9.03 -4.96 14.75
N VAL A 235 -8.80 -3.68 14.43
CA VAL A 235 -7.62 -3.26 13.63
C VAL A 235 -6.33 -3.61 14.35
N ILE A 236 -6.24 -3.45 15.67
CA ILE A 236 -5.06 -3.81 16.46
C ILE A 236 -4.78 -5.32 16.37
N ILE A 237 -5.80 -6.15 16.55
CA ILE A 237 -5.67 -7.61 16.46
C ILE A 237 -5.17 -7.99 15.07
N ILE A 238 -5.73 -7.43 14.02
CA ILE A 238 -5.32 -7.65 12.63
C ILE A 238 -3.84 -7.28 12.45
N LEU A 239 -3.43 -6.09 12.91
CA LEU A 239 -2.04 -5.65 12.80
C LEU A 239 -1.05 -6.56 13.54
N LEU A 240 -1.48 -7.14 14.68
CA LEU A 240 -0.70 -8.14 15.42
C LEU A 240 -0.63 -9.47 14.66
N GLU A 241 -1.73 -9.92 14.06
CA GLU A 241 -1.78 -11.16 13.27
C GLU A 241 -0.91 -11.10 12.02
N PHE A 242 -0.82 -9.92 11.40
CA PHE A 242 0.10 -9.68 10.27
C PHE A 242 1.56 -9.44 10.70
N GLY A 243 1.91 -9.64 11.99
CA GLY A 243 3.28 -9.50 12.48
C GLY A 243 3.84 -8.07 12.41
N MET A 244 2.98 -7.08 12.22
CA MET A 244 3.40 -5.67 12.05
C MET A 244 3.72 -4.98 13.37
N ALA A 245 3.57 -5.65 14.50
CA ALA A 245 3.76 -5.10 15.83
C ALA A 245 5.08 -5.55 16.50
N ASN A 246 6.13 -5.79 15.74
CA ASN A 246 7.47 -6.13 16.29
C ASN A 246 8.16 -4.97 17.02
N ALA A 247 7.42 -3.98 17.50
CA ALA A 247 7.97 -2.78 18.14
C ALA A 247 7.12 -2.28 19.33
N ILE A 248 6.55 -3.19 20.13
CA ILE A 248 5.96 -2.81 21.43
C ILE A 248 6.95 -3.18 22.53
#